data_44e5978a8bde664017566e7812a22347
#
_entry.id   44e5978a8bde664017566e7812a22347
#
_cell.length_a   1.000
_cell.length_b   1.000
_cell.length_c   1.000
_cell.angle_alpha   90.00
_cell.angle_beta   90.00
_cell.angle_gamma   90.00
#
_symmetry.space_group_name_H-M   'P 1'
#
loop_
_entity.id
_entity.type
_entity.pdbx_description
1 polymer ?
#
loop_
_entity_poly.entity_id
_entity_poly.type
_entity_poly.pdbx_seq_one_letter_code
_entity_poly.pdbx_strand_id
1 'polypeptide(L)'
;MDKLQIQGGVPLEGEVRISGAKNATLPILAGALLADDPVVVANVPHLKDVTTTVELLGRMGATVTIDERMRIEVDGSTVKECFAPYDLVKTMRASILVLGPLVARYGRADVSLPGGCAIGARPVNIHVAGLQAMGADITIEGGYIRARAARLKGARLVLDTVTVTGTENLMMAATLADGETVIENAAREPEVVDLANFLIAMGAKIHGAGTDKITIQGVKRLRGTTYEVLPDRIESGTYLVAGAITGGHVRVKSTRPDHLDAVIAKLEEAGAKVGVGDSWIEVDMRGRALKAVDVRTAPYPAFPTDMQAQFAALNTVAAGVGTITETIFENRFMHMLEMRRLGAEIRLEGNTAIIHGVEKLTAAPVMATDLRASASLVLAGLIAEGRTDVERIYHIDRGYEAIEEKLAQLGAQIRRVPN
;
A
#
# COMPACT_ATOMS: atom_id res chain seq x y z
N MET A 1 19.36 -2.99 15.64
CA MET A 1 18.20 -3.15 14.72
C MET A 1 18.00 -4.64 14.48
N ASP A 2 16.76 -5.08 14.24
CA ASP A 2 16.55 -6.50 13.98
C ASP A 2 16.80 -6.83 12.51
N LYS A 3 17.02 -8.13 12.24
CA LYS A 3 17.11 -8.72 10.90
C LYS A 3 16.28 -10.00 10.83
N LEU A 4 15.93 -10.44 9.63
CA LEU A 4 15.33 -11.75 9.41
C LEU A 4 16.41 -12.74 8.98
N GLN A 5 16.43 -13.91 9.61
CA GLN A 5 17.23 -15.05 9.20
C GLN A 5 16.31 -16.09 8.57
N ILE A 6 16.64 -16.53 7.35
CA ILE A 6 15.83 -17.43 6.55
C ILE A 6 16.69 -18.60 6.10
N GLN A 7 16.27 -19.80 6.45
CA GLN A 7 16.85 -21.02 5.88
C GLN A 7 15.97 -21.47 4.72
N GLY A 8 16.51 -21.42 3.52
CA GLY A 8 15.77 -21.75 2.29
C GLY A 8 15.62 -23.26 2.06
N GLY A 9 14.77 -23.60 1.08
CA GLY A 9 14.63 -24.96 0.57
C GLY A 9 13.42 -25.73 1.10
N VAL A 10 12.52 -25.11 1.86
CA VAL A 10 11.30 -25.76 2.37
C VAL A 10 10.09 -25.31 1.55
N PRO A 11 9.34 -26.21 0.88
CA PRO A 11 8.06 -25.89 0.28
C PRO A 11 7.06 -25.41 1.36
N LEU A 12 6.33 -24.33 1.08
CA LEU A 12 5.34 -23.81 2.00
C LEU A 12 4.02 -24.56 1.86
N GLU A 13 3.39 -24.91 2.97
CA GLU A 13 2.08 -25.55 3.00
C GLU A 13 1.20 -25.00 4.12
N GLY A 14 -0.08 -24.82 3.83
CA GLY A 14 -1.06 -24.44 4.85
C GLY A 14 -1.87 -23.22 4.48
N GLU A 15 -2.45 -22.62 5.52
CA GLU A 15 -3.35 -21.47 5.38
C GLU A 15 -2.84 -20.29 6.19
N VAL A 16 -3.04 -19.09 5.69
CA VAL A 16 -2.72 -17.84 6.37
C VAL A 16 -3.87 -16.85 6.24
N ARG A 17 -4.15 -16.14 7.34
CA ARG A 17 -5.15 -15.07 7.35
C ARG A 17 -4.51 -13.76 6.89
N ILE A 18 -5.21 -13.04 6.02
CA ILE A 18 -4.79 -11.73 5.53
C ILE A 18 -5.25 -10.63 6.48
N SER A 19 -4.35 -9.69 6.73
CA SER A 19 -4.61 -8.51 7.56
C SER A 19 -5.33 -7.42 6.75
N GLY A 20 -5.85 -6.41 7.46
CA GLY A 20 -6.40 -5.22 6.83
C GLY A 20 -5.38 -4.50 5.94
N ALA A 21 -5.87 -3.86 4.89
CA ALA A 21 -5.03 -3.20 3.92
C ALA A 21 -4.37 -1.94 4.49
N LYS A 22 -3.03 -1.89 4.47
CA LYS A 22 -2.27 -0.68 4.81
C LYS A 22 -2.74 0.53 4.01
N ASN A 23 -2.80 0.38 2.69
CA ASN A 23 -3.09 1.47 1.76
C ASN A 23 -4.55 1.97 1.85
N ALA A 24 -5.44 1.23 2.50
CA ALA A 24 -6.80 1.67 2.85
C ALA A 24 -6.87 2.26 4.26
N THR A 25 -6.15 1.68 5.21
CA THR A 25 -6.15 2.13 6.61
C THR A 25 -5.68 3.58 6.75
N LEU A 26 -4.58 3.95 6.08
CA LEU A 26 -3.99 5.29 6.23
C LEU A 26 -4.93 6.41 5.77
N PRO A 27 -5.56 6.36 4.56
CA PRO A 27 -6.52 7.37 4.17
C PRO A 27 -7.80 7.35 5.02
N ILE A 28 -8.27 6.19 5.48
CA ILE A 28 -9.45 6.09 6.37
C ILE A 28 -9.18 6.77 7.71
N LEU A 29 -8.01 6.56 8.32
CA LEU A 29 -7.62 7.25 9.55
C LEU A 29 -7.52 8.76 9.35
N ALA A 30 -6.98 9.23 8.22
CA ALA A 30 -6.98 10.65 7.88
C ALA A 30 -8.40 11.18 7.67
N GLY A 31 -9.26 10.42 6.99
CA GLY A 31 -10.67 10.75 6.75
C GLY A 31 -11.51 10.83 8.04
N ALA A 32 -11.11 10.12 9.09
CA ALA A 32 -11.76 10.20 10.40
C ALA A 32 -11.73 11.62 11.00
N LEU A 33 -10.76 12.46 10.60
CA LEU A 33 -10.72 13.87 10.97
C LEU A 33 -11.93 14.68 10.48
N LEU A 34 -12.64 14.21 9.46
CA LEU A 34 -13.80 14.90 8.86
C LEU A 34 -15.09 14.77 9.71
N ALA A 35 -15.16 13.80 10.60
CA ALA A 35 -16.37 13.52 11.38
C ALA A 35 -16.50 14.43 12.61
N ASP A 36 -17.74 14.80 12.94
CA ASP A 36 -18.04 15.56 14.15
C ASP A 36 -18.01 14.70 15.42
N ASP A 37 -18.24 13.39 15.27
CA ASP A 37 -18.30 12.41 16.35
C ASP A 37 -17.14 11.40 16.21
N PRO A 38 -16.80 10.64 17.26
CA PRO A 38 -15.75 9.61 17.18
C PRO A 38 -16.02 8.57 16.08
N VAL A 39 -14.96 8.17 15.41
CA VAL A 39 -14.94 7.14 14.37
C VAL A 39 -14.17 5.92 14.87
N VAL A 40 -14.73 4.72 14.72
CA VAL A 40 -14.07 3.47 15.07
C VAL A 40 -13.67 2.73 13.79
N VAL A 41 -12.38 2.47 13.62
CA VAL A 41 -11.84 1.73 12.48
C VAL A 41 -11.40 0.34 12.95
N ALA A 42 -11.98 -0.69 12.35
CA ALA A 42 -11.71 -2.10 12.65
C ALA A 42 -10.86 -2.75 11.53
N ASN A 43 -10.35 -3.95 11.80
CA ASN A 43 -9.44 -4.69 10.89
C ASN A 43 -8.19 -3.90 10.52
N VAL A 44 -7.67 -3.14 11.47
CA VAL A 44 -6.46 -2.33 11.28
C VAL A 44 -5.22 -3.22 11.42
N PRO A 45 -4.29 -3.22 10.44
CA PRO A 45 -3.06 -4.00 10.55
C PRO A 45 -2.07 -3.36 11.53
N HIS A 46 -1.34 -4.18 12.26
CA HIS A 46 -0.28 -3.71 13.15
C HIS A 46 0.99 -3.40 12.36
N LEU A 47 1.09 -2.18 11.83
CA LEU A 47 2.18 -1.72 10.98
C LEU A 47 2.81 -0.43 11.52
N LYS A 48 4.10 -0.24 11.24
CA LYS A 48 4.82 0.98 11.61
C LYS A 48 4.16 2.25 11.04
N ASP A 49 3.67 2.20 9.81
CA ASP A 49 3.01 3.35 9.18
C ASP A 49 1.66 3.69 9.85
N VAL A 50 0.93 2.69 10.37
CA VAL A 50 -0.29 2.92 11.17
C VAL A 50 0.05 3.60 12.48
N THR A 51 1.08 3.14 13.18
CA THR A 51 1.57 3.78 14.42
C THR A 51 1.98 5.23 14.17
N THR A 52 2.68 5.50 13.08
CA THR A 52 3.08 6.88 12.71
C THR A 52 1.86 7.75 12.41
N THR A 53 0.81 7.20 11.76
CA THR A 53 -0.43 7.93 11.52
C THR A 53 -1.14 8.27 12.83
N VAL A 54 -1.24 7.30 13.74
CA VAL A 54 -1.82 7.51 15.09
C VAL A 54 -1.05 8.59 15.85
N GLU A 55 0.28 8.57 15.80
CA GLU A 55 1.12 9.61 16.42
C GLU A 55 0.86 10.98 15.79
N LEU A 56 0.75 11.05 14.46
CA LEU A 56 0.45 12.30 13.75
C LEU A 56 -0.90 12.89 14.18
N LEU A 57 -1.95 12.07 14.22
CA LEU A 57 -3.28 12.49 14.67
C LEU A 57 -3.26 12.96 16.13
N GLY A 58 -2.56 12.24 17.00
CA GLY A 58 -2.39 12.62 18.41
C GLY A 58 -1.65 13.95 18.57
N ARG A 59 -0.61 14.21 17.78
CA ARG A 59 0.12 15.52 17.82
C ARG A 59 -0.75 16.68 17.34
N MET A 60 -1.72 16.44 16.47
CA MET A 60 -2.72 17.43 16.08
C MET A 60 -3.74 17.71 17.20
N GLY A 61 -3.76 16.88 18.24
CA GLY A 61 -4.70 16.98 19.35
C GLY A 61 -5.95 16.12 19.18
N ALA A 62 -6.04 15.28 18.17
CA ALA A 62 -7.10 14.26 18.09
C ALA A 62 -6.95 13.27 19.26
N THR A 63 -8.06 12.90 19.87
CA THR A 63 -8.08 11.81 20.84
C THR A 63 -8.09 10.49 20.08
N VAL A 64 -7.07 9.67 20.29
CA VAL A 64 -6.96 8.36 19.64
C VAL A 64 -6.83 7.28 20.70
N THR A 65 -7.69 6.27 20.64
CA THR A 65 -7.64 5.09 21.51
C THR A 65 -7.57 3.81 20.68
N ILE A 66 -6.83 2.82 21.17
CA ILE A 66 -6.67 1.51 20.53
C ILE A 66 -7.14 0.47 21.53
N ASP A 67 -8.09 -0.37 21.13
CA ASP A 67 -8.61 -1.45 21.98
C ASP A 67 -7.83 -2.77 21.82
N GLU A 68 -8.19 -3.77 22.62
CA GLU A 68 -7.57 -5.09 22.62
C GLU A 68 -7.70 -5.85 21.27
N ARG A 69 -8.65 -5.45 20.42
CA ARG A 69 -8.87 -6.01 19.09
C ARG A 69 -8.19 -5.20 17.99
N MET A 70 -7.29 -4.28 18.37
CA MET A 70 -6.63 -3.35 17.45
C MET A 70 -7.59 -2.44 16.68
N ARG A 71 -8.81 -2.22 17.18
CA ARG A 71 -9.68 -1.19 16.64
C ARG A 71 -9.18 0.17 17.11
N ILE A 72 -9.16 1.12 16.20
CA ILE A 72 -8.69 2.48 16.46
C ILE A 72 -9.91 3.40 16.48
N GLU A 73 -10.15 4.05 17.61
CA GLU A 73 -11.13 5.14 17.72
C GLU A 73 -10.41 6.48 17.57
N VAL A 74 -10.92 7.32 16.70
CA VAL A 74 -10.40 8.68 16.44
C VAL A 74 -11.51 9.68 16.70
N ASP A 75 -11.29 10.61 17.62
CA ASP A 75 -12.12 11.78 17.84
C ASP A 75 -11.40 13.04 17.31
N GLY A 76 -11.81 13.49 16.13
CA GLY A 76 -11.30 14.70 15.48
C GLY A 76 -11.85 16.00 16.09
N SER A 77 -12.89 15.96 16.96
CA SER A 77 -13.45 17.17 17.60
C SER A 77 -12.47 17.85 18.53
N THR A 78 -11.47 17.12 19.03
CA THR A 78 -10.44 17.59 19.95
C THR A 78 -9.19 18.17 19.28
N VAL A 79 -9.13 18.19 17.94
CA VAL A 79 -7.99 18.72 17.17
C VAL A 79 -7.79 20.22 17.47
N LYS A 80 -6.57 20.58 17.83
CA LYS A 80 -6.13 21.97 18.14
C LYS A 80 -5.16 22.51 17.11
N GLU A 81 -4.30 21.64 16.60
CA GLU A 81 -3.19 21.98 15.72
C GLU A 81 -3.38 21.34 14.34
N CYS A 82 -3.59 22.16 13.31
CA CYS A 82 -3.69 21.69 11.92
C CYS A 82 -2.29 21.63 11.29
N PHE A 83 -1.36 20.95 11.94
CA PHE A 83 0.07 20.96 11.62
C PHE A 83 0.64 19.54 11.53
N ALA A 84 1.22 19.20 10.38
CA ALA A 84 1.91 17.94 10.14
C ALA A 84 3.43 18.20 10.00
N PRO A 85 4.23 17.89 11.04
CA PRO A 85 5.64 18.26 11.11
C PRO A 85 6.53 17.39 10.21
N TYR A 86 7.66 17.95 9.79
CA TYR A 86 8.62 17.28 8.91
C TYR A 86 9.14 15.95 9.47
N ASP A 87 9.39 15.85 10.78
CA ASP A 87 9.92 14.63 11.41
C ASP A 87 9.02 13.40 11.22
N LEU A 88 7.71 13.57 11.18
CA LEU A 88 6.75 12.51 10.88
C LEU A 88 6.52 12.34 9.38
N VAL A 89 6.33 13.44 8.65
CA VAL A 89 6.04 13.36 7.19
C VAL A 89 7.21 12.76 6.41
N LYS A 90 8.46 13.04 6.77
CA LYS A 90 9.64 12.46 6.10
C LYS A 90 9.70 10.93 6.21
N THR A 91 9.13 10.34 7.26
CA THR A 91 9.15 8.89 7.49
C THR A 91 8.00 8.18 6.77
N MET A 92 6.90 8.91 6.51
CA MET A 92 5.70 8.37 5.90
C MET A 92 5.05 9.40 4.95
N ARG A 93 5.25 9.24 3.65
CA ARG A 93 4.71 10.16 2.64
C ARG A 93 3.18 10.26 2.63
N ALA A 94 2.48 9.20 3.04
CA ALA A 94 1.03 9.19 3.18
C ALA A 94 0.50 10.25 4.18
N SER A 95 1.37 10.84 4.99
CA SER A 95 1.01 11.98 5.85
C SER A 95 0.43 13.17 5.10
N ILE A 96 0.68 13.29 3.79
CA ILE A 96 0.02 14.30 2.93
C ILE A 96 -1.51 14.17 2.91
N LEU A 97 -2.04 12.99 3.20
CA LEU A 97 -3.48 12.71 3.19
C LEU A 97 -4.28 13.47 4.27
N VAL A 98 -3.62 14.07 5.26
CA VAL A 98 -4.30 14.93 6.24
C VAL A 98 -4.59 16.33 5.67
N LEU A 99 -3.95 16.72 4.55
CA LEU A 99 -4.09 18.06 3.97
C LEU A 99 -5.55 18.37 3.59
N GLY A 100 -6.19 17.50 2.82
CA GLY A 100 -7.60 17.67 2.41
C GLY A 100 -8.57 17.75 3.58
N PRO A 101 -8.58 16.76 4.49
CA PRO A 101 -9.41 16.78 5.68
C PRO A 101 -9.23 18.02 6.56
N LEU A 102 -7.99 18.44 6.81
CA LEU A 102 -7.70 19.62 7.63
C LEU A 102 -8.26 20.91 7.02
N VAL A 103 -8.03 21.12 5.72
CA VAL A 103 -8.56 22.31 5.04
C VAL A 103 -10.07 22.27 4.97
N ALA A 104 -10.66 21.11 4.65
CA ALA A 104 -12.11 20.98 4.48
C ALA A 104 -12.87 21.21 5.78
N ARG A 105 -12.37 20.68 6.91
CA ARG A 105 -13.08 20.78 8.19
C ARG A 105 -12.67 21.99 9.02
N TYR A 106 -11.36 22.27 9.11
CA TYR A 106 -10.83 23.30 10.02
C TYR A 106 -10.44 24.59 9.30
N GLY A 107 -10.55 24.64 7.97
CA GLY A 107 -10.23 25.81 7.15
C GLY A 107 -8.74 26.15 7.06
N ARG A 108 -7.87 25.34 7.62
CA ARG A 108 -6.42 25.54 7.60
C ARG A 108 -5.65 24.24 7.68
N ALA A 109 -4.47 24.19 7.05
CA ALA A 109 -3.49 23.14 7.20
C ALA A 109 -2.09 23.66 6.94
N ASP A 110 -1.13 23.24 7.75
CA ASP A 110 0.30 23.43 7.54
C ASP A 110 0.94 22.05 7.52
N VAL A 111 1.21 21.52 6.33
CA VAL A 111 1.68 20.16 6.13
C VAL A 111 3.06 20.19 5.50
N SER A 112 4.04 19.54 6.11
CA SER A 112 5.38 19.45 5.55
C SER A 112 5.34 18.79 4.17
N LEU A 113 6.15 19.29 3.25
CA LEU A 113 6.43 18.58 2.02
C LEU A 113 7.06 17.22 2.35
N PRO A 114 6.61 16.15 1.72
CA PRO A 114 7.28 14.87 1.84
C PRO A 114 8.67 14.97 1.23
N GLY A 115 9.68 14.40 1.89
CA GLY A 115 11.05 14.33 1.37
C GLY A 115 11.14 13.49 0.08
N GLY A 116 12.34 13.37 -0.48
CA GLY A 116 12.62 12.52 -1.62
C GLY A 116 12.20 11.06 -1.38
N CYS A 117 11.95 10.32 -2.45
CA CYS A 117 11.59 8.91 -2.40
C CYS A 117 12.58 8.09 -3.23
N ALA A 118 13.06 6.99 -2.67
CA ALA A 118 14.00 6.10 -3.36
C ALA A 118 13.42 5.44 -4.62
N ILE A 119 12.09 5.31 -4.71
CA ILE A 119 11.41 4.62 -5.82
C ILE A 119 10.95 5.56 -6.95
N GLY A 120 11.08 6.88 -6.79
CA GLY A 120 10.75 7.85 -7.83
C GLY A 120 10.05 9.11 -7.35
N ALA A 121 9.80 10.03 -8.28
CA ALA A 121 9.11 11.28 -8.01
C ALA A 121 7.64 11.05 -7.66
N ARG A 122 7.19 11.71 -6.60
CA ARG A 122 5.77 11.72 -6.19
C ARG A 122 5.34 13.17 -5.97
N PRO A 123 4.99 13.88 -7.05
CA PRO A 123 4.69 15.29 -6.97
C PRO A 123 3.44 15.55 -6.12
N VAL A 124 3.49 16.59 -5.29
CA VAL A 124 2.35 17.06 -4.48
C VAL A 124 1.52 18.11 -5.22
N ASN A 125 1.96 18.52 -6.40
CA ASN A 125 1.32 19.55 -7.20
C ASN A 125 -0.14 19.25 -7.53
N ILE A 126 -0.50 17.97 -7.73
CA ILE A 126 -1.90 17.56 -7.99
C ILE A 126 -2.78 17.87 -6.78
N HIS A 127 -2.31 17.58 -5.57
CA HIS A 127 -3.03 17.90 -4.33
C HIS A 127 -3.23 19.42 -4.19
N VAL A 128 -2.15 20.18 -4.41
CA VAL A 128 -2.15 21.65 -4.31
C VAL A 128 -3.06 22.27 -5.37
N ALA A 129 -2.89 21.91 -6.64
CA ALA A 129 -3.69 22.43 -7.74
C ALA A 129 -5.18 22.11 -7.59
N GLY A 130 -5.53 20.89 -7.15
CA GLY A 130 -6.90 20.49 -6.89
C GLY A 130 -7.55 21.32 -5.79
N LEU A 131 -6.89 21.49 -4.65
CA LEU A 131 -7.40 22.33 -3.56
C LEU A 131 -7.48 23.81 -3.94
N GLN A 132 -6.53 24.33 -4.71
CA GLN A 132 -6.60 25.70 -5.24
C GLN A 132 -7.81 25.88 -6.18
N ALA A 133 -8.08 24.90 -7.05
CA ALA A 133 -9.27 24.91 -7.90
C ALA A 133 -10.58 24.89 -7.09
N MET A 134 -10.54 24.31 -5.88
CA MET A 134 -11.65 24.32 -4.91
C MET A 134 -11.68 25.59 -4.04
N GLY A 135 -10.83 26.57 -4.32
CA GLY A 135 -10.83 27.88 -3.66
C GLY A 135 -9.92 28.02 -2.44
N ALA A 136 -9.02 27.08 -2.20
CA ALA A 136 -8.02 27.23 -1.16
C ALA A 136 -6.92 28.20 -1.58
N ASP A 137 -6.53 29.08 -0.67
CA ASP A 137 -5.30 29.86 -0.77
C ASP A 137 -4.14 29.04 -0.25
N ILE A 138 -3.17 28.74 -1.14
CA ILE A 138 -2.07 27.85 -0.81
C ILE A 138 -0.74 28.53 -1.15
N THR A 139 0.17 28.55 -0.18
CA THR A 139 1.57 28.91 -0.35
C THR A 139 2.48 27.75 0.04
N ILE A 140 3.64 27.68 -0.58
CA ILE A 140 4.69 26.73 -0.20
C ILE A 140 5.86 27.56 0.34
N GLU A 141 6.12 27.46 1.63
CA GLU A 141 7.11 28.26 2.32
C GLU A 141 7.80 27.46 3.41
N GLY A 142 9.13 27.57 3.48
CA GLY A 142 9.94 26.86 4.48
C GLY A 142 9.80 25.34 4.46
N GLY A 143 9.46 24.75 3.29
CA GLY A 143 9.24 23.31 3.15
C GLY A 143 7.84 22.84 3.59
N TYR A 144 6.90 23.77 3.79
CA TYR A 144 5.53 23.46 4.20
C TYR A 144 4.51 23.96 3.14
N ILE A 145 3.49 23.13 2.91
CA ILE A 145 2.27 23.52 2.22
C ILE A 145 1.38 24.19 3.26
N ARG A 146 1.11 25.48 3.08
CA ARG A 146 0.21 26.26 3.93
C ARG A 146 -1.07 26.54 3.18
N ALA A 147 -2.15 25.89 3.57
CA ALA A 147 -3.45 26.00 2.93
C ALA A 147 -4.46 26.67 3.86
N ARG A 148 -5.27 27.57 3.29
CA ARG A 148 -6.34 28.30 3.99
C ARG A 148 -7.56 28.37 3.10
N ALA A 149 -8.73 28.12 3.69
CA ALA A 149 -10.03 28.32 3.03
C ALA A 149 -11.12 28.53 4.08
N ALA A 150 -11.97 29.52 3.92
CA ALA A 150 -13.13 29.68 4.78
C ALA A 150 -14.09 28.49 4.61
N ARG A 151 -14.31 28.08 3.37
CA ARG A 151 -15.00 26.85 2.97
C ARG A 151 -14.56 26.52 1.53
N LEU A 152 -14.25 25.26 1.28
CA LEU A 152 -13.98 24.80 -0.08
C LEU A 152 -15.25 24.83 -0.93
N LYS A 153 -15.09 25.02 -2.23
CA LYS A 153 -16.18 25.04 -3.21
C LYS A 153 -16.03 23.84 -4.15
N GLY A 154 -17.17 23.32 -4.59
CA GLY A 154 -17.20 22.29 -5.60
C GLY A 154 -16.51 22.76 -6.89
N ALA A 155 -15.79 21.87 -7.55
CA ALA A 155 -15.04 22.15 -8.76
C ALA A 155 -14.94 20.91 -9.65
N ARG A 156 -14.68 21.14 -10.95
CA ARG A 156 -14.28 20.08 -11.87
C ARG A 156 -12.76 19.94 -11.83
N LEU A 157 -12.28 18.79 -11.40
CA LEU A 157 -10.87 18.48 -11.25
C LEU A 157 -10.47 17.40 -12.26
N VAL A 158 -9.67 17.78 -13.25
CA VAL A 158 -9.11 16.84 -14.23
C VAL A 158 -7.67 16.56 -13.83
N LEU A 159 -7.38 15.31 -13.47
CA LEU A 159 -6.04 14.91 -13.03
C LEU A 159 -5.17 14.59 -14.26
N ASP A 160 -4.04 15.26 -14.41
CA ASP A 160 -3.10 15.03 -15.52
C ASP A 160 -2.51 13.61 -15.49
N THR A 161 -2.40 13.05 -14.30
CA THR A 161 -1.91 11.69 -14.08
C THR A 161 -2.80 10.99 -13.06
N VAL A 162 -3.06 9.69 -13.26
CA VAL A 162 -3.75 8.88 -12.26
C VAL A 162 -2.90 8.80 -11.00
N THR A 163 -3.46 9.22 -9.88
CA THR A 163 -2.80 9.20 -8.57
C THR A 163 -3.76 8.74 -7.49
N VAL A 164 -3.38 7.72 -6.72
CA VAL A 164 -4.19 7.19 -5.62
C VAL A 164 -4.34 8.24 -4.54
N THR A 165 -3.24 8.72 -3.96
CA THR A 165 -3.28 9.68 -2.85
C THR A 165 -3.87 11.04 -3.26
N GLY A 166 -3.66 11.47 -4.50
CA GLY A 166 -4.29 12.68 -5.04
C GLY A 166 -5.81 12.55 -5.12
N THR A 167 -6.29 11.43 -5.67
CA THR A 167 -7.73 11.12 -5.72
C THR A 167 -8.34 11.05 -4.31
N GLU A 168 -7.70 10.33 -3.39
CA GLU A 168 -8.15 10.19 -2.00
C GLU A 168 -8.22 11.54 -1.28
N ASN A 169 -7.18 12.34 -1.36
CA ASN A 169 -7.10 13.63 -0.68
C ASN A 169 -8.17 14.62 -1.19
N LEU A 170 -8.32 14.72 -2.52
CA LEU A 170 -9.32 15.59 -3.13
C LEU A 170 -10.76 15.09 -2.90
N MET A 171 -10.98 13.77 -2.90
CA MET A 171 -12.28 13.18 -2.56
C MET A 171 -12.67 13.50 -1.11
N MET A 172 -11.75 13.35 -0.15
CA MET A 172 -11.98 13.73 1.24
C MET A 172 -12.29 15.21 1.39
N ALA A 173 -11.53 16.08 0.74
CA ALA A 173 -11.74 17.52 0.77
C ALA A 173 -13.11 17.91 0.20
N ALA A 174 -13.56 17.24 -0.85
CA ALA A 174 -14.81 17.53 -1.52
C ALA A 174 -16.05 17.19 -0.68
N THR A 175 -15.95 16.30 0.30
CA THR A 175 -17.09 15.87 1.12
C THR A 175 -17.77 17.01 1.87
N LEU A 176 -17.01 18.02 2.30
CA LEU A 176 -17.51 19.18 3.05
C LEU A 176 -17.50 20.48 2.22
N ALA A 177 -17.18 20.41 0.93
CA ALA A 177 -17.19 21.56 0.03
C ALA A 177 -18.61 22.07 -0.23
N ASP A 178 -18.75 23.32 -0.63
CA ASP A 178 -20.01 23.88 -1.05
C ASP A 178 -20.26 23.58 -2.53
N GLY A 179 -21.28 22.76 -2.83
CA GLY A 179 -21.62 22.35 -4.17
C GLY A 179 -21.04 20.98 -4.58
N GLU A 180 -21.01 20.73 -5.88
CA GLU A 180 -20.59 19.47 -6.47
C GLU A 180 -19.12 19.54 -6.93
N THR A 181 -18.37 18.48 -6.64
CA THR A 181 -17.02 18.25 -7.17
C THR A 181 -17.03 17.03 -8.08
N VAL A 182 -16.38 17.15 -9.23
CA VAL A 182 -16.16 16.04 -10.17
C VAL A 182 -14.67 15.83 -10.34
N ILE A 183 -14.18 14.63 -10.01
CA ILE A 183 -12.79 14.24 -10.24
C ILE A 183 -12.76 13.34 -11.48
N GLU A 184 -12.05 13.77 -12.52
CA GLU A 184 -11.83 13.01 -13.76
C GLU A 184 -10.41 12.47 -13.82
N ASN A 185 -10.23 11.34 -14.47
CA ASN A 185 -8.99 10.56 -14.48
C ASN A 185 -8.59 10.10 -13.05
N ALA A 186 -9.61 9.79 -12.26
CA ALA A 186 -9.44 9.33 -10.87
C ALA A 186 -8.80 7.94 -10.81
N ALA A 187 -8.09 7.66 -9.72
CA ALA A 187 -7.62 6.33 -9.39
C ALA A 187 -8.80 5.39 -9.08
N ARG A 188 -8.68 4.13 -9.49
CA ARG A 188 -9.75 3.13 -9.43
C ARG A 188 -9.46 1.99 -8.45
N GLU A 189 -8.35 2.07 -7.74
CA GLU A 189 -7.88 1.06 -6.80
C GLU A 189 -8.94 0.73 -5.75
N PRO A 190 -9.05 -0.56 -5.33
CA PRO A 190 -9.99 -0.98 -4.29
C PRO A 190 -9.90 -0.16 -3.00
N GLU A 191 -8.72 0.33 -2.66
CA GLU A 191 -8.48 1.16 -1.48
C GLU A 191 -9.15 2.55 -1.61
N VAL A 192 -9.23 3.10 -2.82
CA VAL A 192 -9.97 4.34 -3.11
C VAL A 192 -11.48 4.12 -2.96
N VAL A 193 -11.97 2.97 -3.42
CA VAL A 193 -13.38 2.57 -3.25
C VAL A 193 -13.70 2.37 -1.78
N ASP A 194 -12.80 1.76 -1.02
CA ASP A 194 -12.95 1.55 0.42
C ASP A 194 -13.05 2.87 1.19
N LEU A 195 -12.19 3.84 0.84
CA LEU A 195 -12.27 5.19 1.40
C LEU A 195 -13.61 5.86 1.05
N ALA A 196 -14.08 5.74 -0.19
CA ALA A 196 -15.37 6.29 -0.60
C ALA A 196 -16.52 5.67 0.21
N ASN A 197 -16.52 4.35 0.41
CA ASN A 197 -17.52 3.64 1.21
C ASN A 197 -17.47 4.07 2.69
N PHE A 198 -16.28 4.25 3.24
CA PHE A 198 -16.10 4.80 4.58
C PHE A 198 -16.69 6.21 4.70
N LEU A 199 -16.40 7.10 3.77
CA LEU A 199 -16.94 8.46 3.74
C LEU A 199 -18.47 8.47 3.60
N ILE A 200 -19.03 7.58 2.75
CA ILE A 200 -20.48 7.39 2.60
C ILE A 200 -21.09 6.91 3.91
N ALA A 201 -20.45 5.98 4.63
CA ALA A 201 -20.92 5.53 5.93
C ALA A 201 -20.97 6.66 6.98
N MET A 202 -20.12 7.69 6.83
CA MET A 202 -20.16 8.91 7.63
C MET A 202 -21.22 9.92 7.17
N GLY A 203 -21.88 9.69 6.04
CA GLY A 203 -22.93 10.57 5.50
C GLY A 203 -22.52 11.36 4.25
N ALA A 204 -21.36 11.10 3.65
CA ALA A 204 -20.96 11.71 2.39
C ALA A 204 -21.82 11.21 1.21
N LYS A 205 -21.93 12.04 0.17
CA LYS A 205 -22.64 11.72 -1.07
C LYS A 205 -21.63 11.60 -2.20
N ILE A 206 -21.23 10.35 -2.50
CA ILE A 206 -20.18 10.03 -3.48
C ILE A 206 -20.72 9.00 -4.46
N HIS A 207 -20.49 9.23 -5.75
CA HIS A 207 -20.86 8.33 -6.85
C HIS A 207 -19.67 8.12 -7.77
N GLY A 208 -19.56 6.94 -8.37
CA GLY A 208 -18.55 6.61 -9.38
C GLY A 208 -17.20 6.19 -8.83
N ALA A 209 -17.04 5.97 -7.53
CA ALA A 209 -15.81 5.37 -6.98
C ALA A 209 -15.55 3.99 -7.63
N GLY A 210 -14.31 3.74 -8.02
CA GLY A 210 -13.93 2.56 -8.80
C GLY A 210 -14.01 2.77 -10.32
N THR A 211 -14.46 3.94 -10.78
CA THR A 211 -14.37 4.39 -12.17
C THR A 211 -13.39 5.55 -12.30
N ASP A 212 -13.11 5.97 -13.52
CA ASP A 212 -12.24 7.12 -13.80
C ASP A 212 -12.90 8.48 -13.50
N LYS A 213 -14.19 8.49 -13.13
CA LYS A 213 -14.94 9.70 -12.81
C LYS A 213 -15.68 9.55 -11.49
N ILE A 214 -15.32 10.36 -10.49
CA ILE A 214 -15.95 10.39 -9.18
C ILE A 214 -16.67 11.72 -9.00
N THR A 215 -17.96 11.66 -8.61
CA THR A 215 -18.78 12.83 -8.31
C THR A 215 -19.10 12.88 -6.83
N ILE A 216 -18.82 14.00 -6.19
CA ILE A 216 -19.03 14.23 -4.77
C ILE A 216 -19.93 15.45 -4.59
N GLN A 217 -21.09 15.26 -3.98
CA GLN A 217 -21.92 16.35 -3.53
C GLN A 217 -21.56 16.70 -2.09
N GLY A 218 -21.03 17.90 -1.88
CA GLY A 218 -20.65 18.36 -0.54
C GLY A 218 -21.82 18.39 0.43
N VAL A 219 -21.54 18.07 1.69
CA VAL A 219 -22.51 18.10 2.80
C VAL A 219 -22.06 19.06 3.90
N LYS A 220 -22.97 19.41 4.81
CA LYS A 220 -22.65 20.35 5.89
C LYS A 220 -21.81 19.72 7.00
N ARG A 221 -21.97 18.41 7.22
CA ARG A 221 -21.30 17.66 8.29
C ARG A 221 -21.23 16.17 7.97
N LEU A 222 -20.23 15.52 8.52
CA LEU A 222 -20.09 14.07 8.55
C LEU A 222 -20.16 13.58 10.00
N ARG A 223 -20.70 12.39 10.20
CA ARG A 223 -20.88 11.79 11.53
C ARG A 223 -19.92 10.65 11.76
N GLY A 224 -19.71 10.31 13.03
CA GLY A 224 -18.96 9.11 13.41
C GLY A 224 -19.63 7.83 12.90
N THR A 225 -18.80 6.82 12.66
CA THR A 225 -19.21 5.48 12.24
C THR A 225 -18.24 4.44 12.76
N THR A 226 -18.65 3.18 12.74
CA THR A 226 -17.75 2.04 12.85
C THR A 226 -17.55 1.45 11.47
N TYR A 227 -16.31 1.31 11.05
CA TYR A 227 -15.98 0.84 9.71
C TYR A 227 -14.87 -0.22 9.74
N GLU A 228 -15.01 -1.25 8.94
CA GLU A 228 -14.03 -2.32 8.81
C GLU A 228 -13.24 -2.15 7.51
N VAL A 229 -11.91 -2.04 7.63
CA VAL A 229 -10.99 -1.90 6.50
C VAL A 229 -10.96 -3.19 5.67
N LEU A 230 -10.93 -3.07 4.35
CA LEU A 230 -10.80 -4.21 3.45
C LEU A 230 -9.47 -4.96 3.65
N PRO A 231 -9.39 -6.26 3.30
CA PRO A 231 -8.14 -7.02 3.40
C PRO A 231 -7.08 -6.56 2.40
N ASP A 232 -5.80 -6.72 2.78
CA ASP A 232 -4.65 -6.31 1.97
C ASP A 232 -4.42 -7.26 0.79
N ARG A 233 -4.77 -6.82 -0.42
CA ARG A 233 -4.55 -7.59 -1.66
C ARG A 233 -3.07 -7.82 -1.97
N ILE A 234 -2.19 -6.92 -1.56
CA ILE A 234 -0.75 -7.05 -1.80
C ILE A 234 -0.15 -8.09 -0.84
N GLU A 235 -0.57 -8.10 0.41
CA GLU A 235 -0.22 -9.18 1.34
C GLU A 235 -0.71 -10.53 0.81
N SER A 236 -1.96 -10.62 0.35
CA SER A 236 -2.52 -11.83 -0.26
C SER A 236 -1.67 -12.32 -1.42
N GLY A 237 -1.37 -11.46 -2.38
CA GLY A 237 -0.55 -11.78 -3.54
C GLY A 237 0.85 -12.24 -3.14
N THR A 238 1.46 -11.61 -2.13
CA THR A 238 2.80 -11.97 -1.64
C THR A 238 2.85 -13.40 -1.09
N TYR A 239 1.87 -13.82 -0.27
CA TYR A 239 1.83 -15.20 0.24
C TYR A 239 1.47 -16.23 -0.85
N LEU A 240 0.66 -15.85 -1.84
CA LEU A 240 0.41 -16.71 -3.00
C LEU A 240 1.68 -16.93 -3.83
N VAL A 241 2.47 -15.88 -4.07
CA VAL A 241 3.79 -16.01 -4.73
C VAL A 241 4.74 -16.82 -3.87
N ALA A 242 4.73 -16.67 -2.54
CA ALA A 242 5.55 -17.50 -1.64
C ALA A 242 5.24 -19.00 -1.80
N GLY A 243 3.96 -19.37 -1.90
CA GLY A 243 3.56 -20.75 -2.18
C GLY A 243 4.04 -21.23 -3.55
N ALA A 244 3.89 -20.40 -4.59
CA ALA A 244 4.30 -20.75 -5.96
C ALA A 244 5.82 -20.92 -6.08
N ILE A 245 6.60 -19.96 -5.59
CA ILE A 245 8.07 -19.94 -5.74
C ILE A 245 8.74 -21.09 -4.99
N THR A 246 8.15 -21.54 -3.88
CA THR A 246 8.67 -22.65 -3.06
C THR A 246 8.19 -24.02 -3.53
N GLY A 247 7.37 -24.11 -4.59
CA GLY A 247 6.78 -25.36 -5.07
C GLY A 247 5.74 -25.96 -4.11
N GLY A 248 5.10 -25.13 -3.31
CA GLY A 248 4.20 -25.50 -2.23
C GLY A 248 2.71 -25.41 -2.55
N HIS A 249 1.89 -25.46 -1.50
CA HIS A 249 0.44 -25.30 -1.56
C HIS A 249 -0.02 -24.38 -0.42
N VAL A 250 -0.40 -23.16 -0.77
CA VAL A 250 -0.77 -22.10 0.19
C VAL A 250 -2.16 -21.57 -0.11
N ARG A 251 -2.98 -21.43 0.95
CA ARG A 251 -4.27 -20.77 0.91
C ARG A 251 -4.23 -19.50 1.75
N VAL A 252 -4.62 -18.38 1.16
CA VAL A 252 -4.86 -17.13 1.87
C VAL A 252 -6.36 -16.99 2.17
N LYS A 253 -6.69 -16.62 3.41
CA LYS A 253 -8.08 -16.49 3.90
C LYS A 253 -8.38 -15.06 4.31
N SER A 254 -9.66 -14.72 4.40
CA SER A 254 -10.14 -13.37 4.68
C SER A 254 -9.58 -12.36 3.67
N THR A 255 -9.65 -12.70 2.39
CA THR A 255 -9.22 -11.87 1.27
C THR A 255 -10.37 -11.60 0.29
N ARG A 256 -10.12 -10.75 -0.68
CA ARG A 256 -11.05 -10.38 -1.75
C ARG A 256 -10.47 -10.81 -3.10
N PRO A 257 -10.87 -11.98 -3.63
CA PRO A 257 -10.35 -12.49 -4.91
C PRO A 257 -10.56 -11.54 -6.09
N ASP A 258 -11.70 -10.85 -6.13
CA ASP A 258 -12.07 -9.87 -7.15
C ASP A 258 -11.12 -8.64 -7.21
N HIS A 259 -10.24 -8.47 -6.23
CA HIS A 259 -9.22 -7.42 -6.23
C HIS A 259 -7.86 -7.88 -6.76
N LEU A 260 -7.73 -9.15 -7.15
CA LEU A 260 -6.46 -9.81 -7.48
C LEU A 260 -6.41 -10.43 -8.88
N ASP A 261 -7.36 -10.12 -9.75
CA ASP A 261 -7.48 -10.76 -11.08
C ASP A 261 -6.17 -10.74 -11.87
N ALA A 262 -5.47 -9.61 -11.93
CA ALA A 262 -4.20 -9.49 -12.65
C ALA A 262 -3.08 -10.36 -12.05
N VAL A 263 -3.05 -10.49 -10.71
CA VAL A 263 -2.07 -11.32 -9.99
C VAL A 263 -2.39 -12.80 -10.18
N ILE A 264 -3.66 -13.18 -10.06
CA ILE A 264 -4.14 -14.56 -10.28
C ILE A 264 -3.78 -15.02 -11.70
N ALA A 265 -4.09 -14.19 -12.71
CA ALA A 265 -3.78 -14.53 -14.11
C ALA A 265 -2.27 -14.77 -14.31
N LYS A 266 -1.40 -13.96 -13.67
CA LYS A 266 0.06 -14.16 -13.76
C LYS A 266 0.56 -15.40 -13.01
N LEU A 267 -0.06 -15.77 -11.91
CA LEU A 267 0.25 -17.03 -11.22
C LEU A 267 -0.13 -18.25 -12.06
N GLU A 268 -1.28 -18.22 -12.73
CA GLU A 268 -1.72 -19.27 -13.66
C GLU A 268 -0.77 -19.37 -14.88
N GLU A 269 -0.37 -18.21 -15.45
CA GLU A 269 0.62 -18.13 -16.54
C GLU A 269 1.98 -18.72 -16.11
N ALA A 270 2.37 -18.48 -14.84
CA ALA A 270 3.58 -19.06 -14.25
C ALA A 270 3.49 -20.58 -13.99
N GLY A 271 2.35 -21.20 -14.24
CA GLY A 271 2.14 -22.65 -14.13
C GLY A 271 1.44 -23.12 -12.87
N ALA A 272 1.03 -22.23 -11.98
CA ALA A 272 0.32 -22.58 -10.77
C ALA A 272 -1.12 -23.02 -11.06
N LYS A 273 -1.62 -23.97 -10.27
CA LYS A 273 -3.05 -24.21 -10.17
C LYS A 273 -3.61 -23.26 -9.12
N VAL A 274 -4.56 -22.42 -9.53
CA VAL A 274 -5.19 -21.45 -8.64
C VAL A 274 -6.62 -21.85 -8.36
N GLY A 275 -7.02 -21.92 -7.10
CA GLY A 275 -8.40 -22.10 -6.65
C GLY A 275 -8.90 -20.80 -6.02
N VAL A 276 -10.16 -20.47 -6.24
CA VAL A 276 -10.77 -19.23 -5.75
C VAL A 276 -12.13 -19.54 -5.13
N GLY A 277 -12.37 -18.98 -3.93
CA GLY A 277 -13.69 -19.01 -3.26
C GLY A 277 -14.13 -17.59 -2.91
N ASP A 278 -15.20 -17.47 -2.11
CA ASP A 278 -15.78 -16.15 -1.80
C ASP A 278 -14.81 -15.22 -1.04
N SER A 279 -14.01 -15.79 -0.15
CA SER A 279 -13.07 -15.03 0.71
C SER A 279 -11.70 -15.69 0.87
N TRP A 280 -11.33 -16.55 -0.08
CA TRP A 280 -10.04 -17.22 -0.08
C TRP A 280 -9.52 -17.44 -1.50
N ILE A 281 -8.20 -17.55 -1.61
CA ILE A 281 -7.47 -17.93 -2.82
C ILE A 281 -6.44 -18.97 -2.41
N GLU A 282 -6.25 -20.00 -3.21
CA GLU A 282 -5.15 -20.95 -3.01
C GLU A 282 -4.31 -21.09 -4.27
N VAL A 283 -3.04 -21.34 -4.07
CA VAL A 283 -2.08 -21.69 -5.10
C VAL A 283 -1.50 -23.07 -4.79
N ASP A 284 -1.51 -23.96 -5.77
CA ASP A 284 -0.89 -25.27 -5.69
C ASP A 284 0.12 -25.43 -6.83
N MET A 285 1.41 -25.51 -6.43
CA MET A 285 2.53 -25.66 -7.35
C MET A 285 3.20 -27.03 -7.24
N ARG A 286 2.69 -27.92 -6.41
CA ARG A 286 3.27 -29.26 -6.18
C ARG A 286 3.28 -30.09 -7.46
N GLY A 287 4.47 -30.60 -7.82
CA GLY A 287 4.66 -31.40 -9.03
C GLY A 287 4.51 -30.61 -10.34
N ARG A 288 4.53 -29.29 -10.30
CA ARG A 288 4.38 -28.40 -11.45
C ARG A 288 5.68 -27.64 -11.73
N ALA A 289 5.92 -27.31 -12.99
CA ALA A 289 7.08 -26.50 -13.38
C ALA A 289 6.74 -25.02 -13.33
N LEU A 290 7.61 -24.25 -12.66
CA LEU A 290 7.50 -22.79 -12.61
C LEU A 290 8.06 -22.19 -13.91
N LYS A 291 7.26 -21.32 -14.54
CA LYS A 291 7.60 -20.64 -15.81
C LYS A 291 7.76 -19.16 -15.58
N ALA A 292 8.72 -18.55 -16.26
CA ALA A 292 8.89 -17.10 -16.25
C ALA A 292 7.72 -16.39 -16.91
N VAL A 293 7.37 -15.22 -16.39
CA VAL A 293 6.26 -14.40 -16.86
C VAL A 293 6.69 -12.96 -17.11
N ASP A 294 6.04 -12.31 -18.07
CA ASP A 294 6.20 -10.88 -18.32
C ASP A 294 5.17 -10.10 -17.53
N VAL A 295 5.65 -9.06 -16.84
CA VAL A 295 4.82 -8.16 -16.04
C VAL A 295 5.05 -6.73 -16.49
N ARG A 296 3.95 -5.99 -16.70
CA ARG A 296 3.96 -4.54 -16.90
C ARG A 296 3.04 -3.90 -15.86
N THR A 297 3.61 -3.04 -15.02
CA THR A 297 2.81 -2.32 -14.01
C THR A 297 1.99 -1.23 -14.68
N ALA A 298 0.78 -1.03 -14.18
CA ALA A 298 -0.11 0.06 -14.59
C ALA A 298 -1.17 0.29 -13.49
N PRO A 299 -1.89 1.44 -13.52
CA PRO A 299 -2.99 1.67 -12.59
C PRO A 299 -4.04 0.56 -12.60
N TYR A 300 -4.67 0.32 -11.46
CA TYR A 300 -5.74 -0.67 -11.32
C TYR A 300 -6.84 -0.49 -12.40
N PRO A 301 -7.38 -1.56 -13.01
CA PRO A 301 -7.27 -2.98 -12.63
C PRO A 301 -6.09 -3.74 -13.25
N ALA A 302 -5.14 -3.04 -13.85
CA ALA A 302 -3.94 -3.67 -14.38
C ALA A 302 -2.99 -4.13 -13.25
N PHE A 303 -1.83 -4.65 -13.62
CA PHE A 303 -0.91 -5.25 -12.66
C PHE A 303 -0.31 -4.20 -11.70
N PRO A 304 -0.45 -4.37 -10.37
CA PRO A 304 -0.03 -3.37 -9.39
C PRO A 304 1.49 -3.30 -9.23
N THR A 305 2.03 -2.08 -9.16
CA THR A 305 3.46 -1.84 -8.90
C THR A 305 3.92 -2.46 -7.58
N ASP A 306 3.04 -2.58 -6.58
CA ASP A 306 3.35 -3.19 -5.28
C ASP A 306 3.55 -4.72 -5.34
N MET A 307 3.28 -5.36 -6.48
CA MET A 307 3.49 -6.80 -6.73
C MET A 307 4.64 -7.10 -7.69
N GLN A 308 5.24 -6.08 -8.32
CA GLN A 308 6.27 -6.32 -9.33
C GLN A 308 7.50 -7.06 -8.76
N ALA A 309 7.91 -6.72 -7.55
CA ALA A 309 9.11 -7.29 -6.93
C ALA A 309 8.94 -8.77 -6.59
N GLN A 310 7.75 -9.20 -6.18
CA GLN A 310 7.42 -10.59 -5.88
C GLN A 310 7.53 -11.45 -7.15
N PHE A 311 7.02 -10.94 -8.27
CA PHE A 311 7.15 -11.62 -9.56
C PHE A 311 8.57 -11.55 -10.13
N ALA A 312 9.33 -10.50 -9.82
CA ALA A 312 10.76 -10.49 -10.11
C ALA A 312 11.49 -11.62 -9.37
N ALA A 313 11.21 -11.82 -8.08
CA ALA A 313 11.76 -12.95 -7.33
C ALA A 313 11.35 -14.31 -7.94
N LEU A 314 10.07 -14.46 -8.32
CA LEU A 314 9.56 -15.67 -8.99
C LEU A 314 10.36 -15.96 -10.27
N ASN A 315 10.57 -14.95 -11.11
CA ASN A 315 11.28 -15.10 -12.37
C ASN A 315 12.76 -15.51 -12.19
N THR A 316 13.37 -15.23 -11.03
CA THR A 316 14.79 -15.58 -10.80
C THR A 316 15.06 -17.08 -10.87
N VAL A 317 14.09 -17.94 -10.59
CA VAL A 317 14.21 -19.41 -10.59
C VAL A 317 13.22 -20.09 -11.54
N ALA A 318 12.41 -19.32 -12.24
CA ALA A 318 11.43 -19.83 -13.20
C ALA A 318 12.12 -20.24 -14.52
N ALA A 319 11.58 -21.25 -15.20
CA ALA A 319 12.11 -21.66 -16.51
C ALA A 319 11.87 -20.56 -17.55
N GLY A 320 12.94 -20.12 -18.20
CA GLY A 320 12.91 -19.14 -19.29
C GLY A 320 13.38 -17.75 -18.88
N VAL A 321 12.91 -16.75 -19.61
CA VAL A 321 13.23 -15.34 -19.42
C VAL A 321 11.93 -14.58 -19.18
N GLY A 322 11.86 -13.82 -18.11
CA GLY A 322 10.73 -12.95 -17.81
C GLY A 322 11.16 -11.48 -17.75
N THR A 323 10.24 -10.58 -18.07
CA THR A 323 10.48 -9.15 -18.02
C THR A 323 9.57 -8.48 -16.99
N ILE A 324 10.12 -7.47 -16.29
CA ILE A 324 9.34 -6.59 -15.42
C ILE A 324 9.49 -5.17 -15.96
N THR A 325 8.42 -4.63 -16.52
CA THR A 325 8.38 -3.23 -17.00
C THR A 325 7.64 -2.38 -15.98
N GLU A 326 8.35 -1.45 -15.35
CA GLU A 326 7.82 -0.53 -14.34
C GLU A 326 7.41 0.80 -14.99
N THR A 327 6.12 1.15 -14.88
CA THR A 327 5.60 2.38 -15.48
C THR A 327 5.05 3.37 -14.45
N ILE A 328 5.02 2.99 -13.16
CA ILE A 328 4.46 3.82 -12.07
C ILE A 328 5.58 4.55 -11.32
N PHE A 329 6.66 3.83 -10.96
CA PHE A 329 7.80 4.40 -10.21
C PHE A 329 9.12 4.08 -10.91
N GLU A 330 9.70 5.07 -11.54
CA GLU A 330 10.85 4.95 -12.43
C GLU A 330 12.11 4.36 -11.79
N ASN A 331 12.28 4.49 -10.48
CA ASN A 331 13.46 4.04 -9.76
C ASN A 331 13.22 2.79 -8.88
N ARG A 332 12.12 2.06 -9.11
CA ARG A 332 11.75 0.94 -8.23
C ARG A 332 12.42 -0.38 -8.61
N PHE A 333 13.76 -0.37 -8.66
CA PHE A 333 14.58 -1.55 -9.01
C PHE A 333 15.69 -1.87 -8.00
N MET A 334 15.77 -1.16 -6.87
CA MET A 334 16.83 -1.36 -5.87
C MET A 334 16.89 -2.80 -5.33
N HIS A 335 15.74 -3.45 -5.14
CA HIS A 335 15.65 -4.84 -4.70
C HIS A 335 16.27 -5.83 -5.69
N MET A 336 16.29 -5.51 -6.97
CA MET A 336 16.89 -6.38 -7.99
C MET A 336 18.42 -6.43 -7.88
N LEU A 337 19.04 -5.31 -7.45
CA LEU A 337 20.48 -5.28 -7.16
C LEU A 337 20.81 -6.17 -5.97
N GLU A 338 19.95 -6.22 -4.97
CA GLU A 338 20.10 -7.12 -3.82
C GLU A 338 19.85 -8.59 -4.21
N MET A 339 18.89 -8.88 -5.09
CA MET A 339 18.69 -10.24 -5.60
C MET A 339 19.90 -10.77 -6.39
N ARG A 340 20.66 -9.90 -7.09
CA ARG A 340 21.91 -10.29 -7.74
C ARG A 340 22.94 -10.84 -6.74
N ARG A 341 22.94 -10.36 -5.49
CA ARG A 341 23.81 -10.89 -4.42
C ARG A 341 23.49 -12.34 -4.09
N LEU A 342 22.25 -12.77 -4.34
CA LEU A 342 21.81 -14.16 -4.20
C LEU A 342 22.07 -15.00 -5.45
N GLY A 343 22.73 -14.44 -6.47
CA GLY A 343 23.04 -15.13 -7.71
C GLY A 343 21.98 -15.00 -8.81
N ALA A 344 21.00 -14.11 -8.66
CA ALA A 344 20.01 -13.86 -9.69
C ALA A 344 20.64 -13.21 -10.93
N GLU A 345 20.23 -13.65 -12.11
CA GLU A 345 20.66 -13.11 -13.40
C GLU A 345 19.66 -12.08 -13.90
N ILE A 346 19.92 -10.80 -13.59
CA ILE A 346 19.04 -9.67 -13.88
C ILE A 346 19.80 -8.59 -14.63
N ARG A 347 19.25 -8.13 -15.77
CA ARG A 347 19.72 -6.97 -16.52
C ARG A 347 18.67 -5.87 -16.52
N LEU A 348 19.08 -4.64 -16.23
CA LEU A 348 18.19 -3.48 -16.24
C LEU A 348 18.42 -2.69 -17.53
N GLU A 349 17.33 -2.41 -18.26
CA GLU A 349 17.31 -1.58 -19.48
C GLU A 349 16.18 -0.55 -19.38
N GLY A 350 16.55 0.70 -19.12
CA GLY A 350 15.55 1.74 -18.90
C GLY A 350 14.60 1.40 -17.76
N ASN A 351 13.31 1.29 -18.05
CA ASN A 351 12.27 0.93 -17.08
C ASN A 351 11.92 -0.58 -17.08
N THR A 352 12.77 -1.41 -17.67
CA THR A 352 12.54 -2.85 -17.80
C THR A 352 13.68 -3.65 -17.18
N ALA A 353 13.35 -4.60 -16.33
CA ALA A 353 14.25 -5.64 -15.87
C ALA A 353 14.05 -6.92 -16.70
N ILE A 354 15.13 -7.47 -17.22
CA ILE A 354 15.17 -8.74 -17.93
C ILE A 354 15.78 -9.76 -16.99
N ILE A 355 15.04 -10.82 -16.66
CA ILE A 355 15.39 -11.79 -15.63
C ILE A 355 15.48 -13.17 -16.28
N HIS A 356 16.67 -13.75 -16.27
CA HIS A 356 16.90 -15.13 -16.68
C HIS A 356 16.77 -16.04 -15.48
N GLY A 357 15.93 -17.05 -15.57
CA GLY A 357 15.79 -18.04 -14.51
C GLY A 357 17.08 -18.84 -14.34
N VAL A 358 17.55 -18.96 -13.10
CA VAL A 358 18.70 -19.80 -12.73
C VAL A 358 18.22 -21.07 -12.04
N GLU A 359 19.05 -22.11 -12.05
CA GLU A 359 18.71 -23.38 -11.41
C GLU A 359 18.49 -23.21 -9.90
N LYS A 360 19.30 -22.35 -9.28
CA LYS A 360 19.24 -22.07 -7.83
C LYS A 360 19.81 -20.70 -7.48
N LEU A 361 19.29 -20.12 -6.41
CA LEU A 361 19.91 -19.00 -5.72
C LEU A 361 20.79 -19.49 -4.57
N THR A 362 21.78 -18.70 -4.19
CA THR A 362 22.65 -18.95 -3.04
C THR A 362 22.46 -17.88 -1.98
N ALA A 363 22.41 -18.29 -0.72
CA ALA A 363 22.17 -17.39 0.39
C ALA A 363 23.31 -16.36 0.56
N ALA A 364 22.92 -15.13 0.88
CA ALA A 364 23.82 -14.03 1.20
C ALA A 364 23.13 -13.03 2.13
N PRO A 365 23.87 -12.17 2.84
CA PRO A 365 23.28 -11.00 3.48
C PRO A 365 22.74 -10.02 2.42
N VAL A 366 21.51 -9.54 2.60
CA VAL A 366 20.85 -8.57 1.72
C VAL A 366 20.17 -7.48 2.56
N MET A 367 19.91 -6.32 1.96
CA MET A 367 19.29 -5.19 2.63
C MET A 367 17.91 -4.91 2.06
N ALA A 368 16.91 -4.77 2.93
CA ALA A 368 15.60 -4.26 2.57
C ALA A 368 15.71 -2.82 2.02
N THR A 369 14.95 -2.51 0.97
CA THR A 369 15.05 -1.27 0.20
C THR A 369 13.79 -0.42 0.22
N ASP A 370 12.62 -1.02 0.07
CA ASP A 370 11.32 -0.38 0.21
C ASP A 370 10.32 -1.32 0.89
N LEU A 371 9.19 -0.76 1.34
CA LEU A 371 8.24 -1.46 2.20
C LEU A 371 7.55 -2.67 1.55
N ARG A 372 7.37 -2.70 0.23
CA ARG A 372 6.75 -3.82 -0.50
C ARG A 372 7.78 -4.65 -1.27
N ALA A 373 8.71 -3.98 -1.96
CA ALA A 373 9.74 -4.67 -2.73
C ALA A 373 10.65 -5.52 -1.85
N SER A 374 10.85 -5.14 -0.59
CA SER A 374 11.67 -5.93 0.34
C SER A 374 11.12 -7.33 0.63
N ALA A 375 9.81 -7.55 0.46
CA ALA A 375 9.25 -8.90 0.55
C ALA A 375 9.83 -9.84 -0.50
N SER A 376 10.26 -9.33 -1.67
CA SER A 376 10.93 -10.14 -2.70
C SER A 376 12.23 -10.76 -2.22
N LEU A 377 12.96 -10.07 -1.33
CA LEU A 377 14.20 -10.58 -0.73
C LEU A 377 13.91 -11.70 0.27
N VAL A 378 12.80 -11.59 0.99
CA VAL A 378 12.31 -12.68 1.86
C VAL A 378 11.95 -13.89 1.01
N LEU A 379 11.18 -13.69 -0.09
CA LEU A 379 10.79 -14.75 -1.02
C LEU A 379 12.03 -15.43 -1.64
N ALA A 380 13.01 -14.65 -2.09
CA ALA A 380 14.27 -15.17 -2.62
C ALA A 380 15.06 -15.95 -1.54
N GLY A 381 15.05 -15.50 -0.29
CA GLY A 381 15.64 -16.20 0.84
C GLY A 381 14.98 -17.55 1.15
N LEU A 382 13.66 -17.69 0.91
CA LEU A 382 12.94 -18.96 1.11
C LEU A 382 13.41 -20.08 0.15
N ILE A 383 13.99 -19.72 -0.98
CA ILE A 383 14.41 -20.65 -2.03
C ILE A 383 15.92 -20.71 -2.21
N ALA A 384 16.68 -19.79 -1.64
CA ALA A 384 18.15 -19.78 -1.73
C ALA A 384 18.76 -20.92 -0.91
N GLU A 385 19.80 -21.57 -1.46
CA GLU A 385 20.56 -22.58 -0.70
C GLU A 385 21.36 -21.91 0.42
N GLY A 386 21.12 -22.33 1.66
CA GLY A 386 21.79 -21.81 2.85
C GLY A 386 20.94 -20.83 3.64
N ARG A 387 21.60 -20.02 4.46
CA ARG A 387 20.94 -19.05 5.34
C ARG A 387 21.10 -17.62 4.81
N THR A 388 19.97 -17.01 4.46
CA THR A 388 19.90 -15.60 4.06
C THR A 388 19.60 -14.73 5.28
N ASP A 389 20.35 -13.66 5.47
CA ASP A 389 20.10 -12.62 6.44
C ASP A 389 19.54 -11.37 5.71
N VAL A 390 18.33 -10.96 6.04
CA VAL A 390 17.70 -9.73 5.51
C VAL A 390 17.81 -8.65 6.54
N GLU A 391 18.58 -7.61 6.23
CA GLU A 391 18.80 -6.45 7.10
C GLU A 391 17.82 -5.31 6.79
N ARG A 392 17.78 -4.28 7.65
CA ARG A 392 16.90 -3.10 7.53
C ARG A 392 15.41 -3.45 7.44
N ILE A 393 14.99 -4.45 8.17
CA ILE A 393 13.61 -4.98 8.13
C ILE A 393 12.54 -3.99 8.60
N TYR A 394 12.93 -2.86 9.17
CA TYR A 394 12.00 -1.76 9.44
C TYR A 394 11.24 -1.29 8.17
N HIS A 395 11.80 -1.52 6.98
CA HIS A 395 11.07 -1.32 5.73
C HIS A 395 9.94 -2.33 5.57
N ILE A 396 10.19 -3.60 5.90
CA ILE A 396 9.18 -4.67 5.84
C ILE A 396 8.05 -4.42 6.84
N ASP A 397 8.40 -4.03 8.08
CA ASP A 397 7.45 -3.72 9.17
C ASP A 397 6.49 -2.57 8.84
N ARG A 398 6.78 -1.79 7.82
CA ARG A 398 5.88 -0.75 7.30
C ARG A 398 4.77 -1.31 6.43
N GLY A 399 4.98 -2.46 5.80
CA GLY A 399 4.09 -3.03 4.78
C GLY A 399 3.51 -4.40 5.09
N TYR A 400 4.11 -5.15 6.00
CA TYR A 400 3.71 -6.51 6.34
C TYR A 400 3.65 -6.71 7.84
N GLU A 401 2.51 -7.19 8.31
CA GLU A 401 2.30 -7.53 9.72
C GLU A 401 2.92 -8.88 10.04
N ALA A 402 3.96 -8.88 10.89
CA ALA A 402 4.63 -10.10 11.38
C ALA A 402 4.89 -11.15 10.28
N ILE A 403 5.54 -10.73 9.17
CA ILE A 403 5.77 -11.59 8.00
C ILE A 403 6.46 -12.91 8.36
N GLU A 404 7.40 -12.86 9.31
CA GLU A 404 8.13 -14.03 9.79
C GLU A 404 7.21 -15.04 10.50
N GLU A 405 6.25 -14.57 11.28
CA GLU A 405 5.30 -15.45 12.00
C GLU A 405 4.33 -16.12 11.02
N LYS A 406 3.80 -15.35 10.08
CA LYS A 406 2.88 -15.86 9.04
C LYS A 406 3.57 -16.85 8.10
N LEU A 407 4.82 -16.59 7.70
CA LEU A 407 5.59 -17.53 6.89
C LEU A 407 5.99 -18.77 7.71
N ALA A 408 6.34 -18.63 8.99
CA ALA A 408 6.62 -19.77 9.86
C ALA A 408 5.38 -20.66 10.05
N GLN A 409 4.18 -20.06 10.12
CA GLN A 409 2.91 -20.79 10.13
C GLN A 409 2.71 -21.66 8.88
N LEU A 410 3.25 -21.23 7.73
CA LEU A 410 3.24 -21.98 6.46
C LEU A 410 4.42 -22.97 6.34
N GLY A 411 5.24 -23.12 7.37
CA GLY A 411 6.35 -24.05 7.42
C GLY A 411 7.72 -23.46 7.06
N ALA A 412 7.83 -22.16 6.82
CA ALA A 412 9.13 -21.54 6.58
C ALA A 412 10.04 -21.59 7.81
N GLN A 413 11.32 -21.81 7.57
CA GLN A 413 12.36 -21.69 8.60
C GLN A 413 12.87 -20.24 8.61
N ILE A 414 12.14 -19.37 9.28
CA ILE A 414 12.39 -17.94 9.36
C ILE A 414 12.27 -17.45 10.79
N ARG A 415 13.12 -16.52 11.18
CA ARG A 415 13.04 -15.89 12.52
C ARG A 415 13.59 -14.48 12.51
N ARG A 416 13.05 -13.67 13.40
CA ARG A 416 13.57 -12.34 13.71
C ARG A 416 14.65 -12.46 14.77
N VAL A 417 15.80 -11.84 14.56
CA VAL A 417 16.91 -11.84 15.51
C VAL A 417 17.50 -10.43 15.63
N PRO A 418 18.05 -10.06 16.79
CA PRO A 418 18.82 -8.83 16.94
C PRO A 418 20.03 -8.81 16.00
N ASN A 419 20.39 -7.62 15.54
CA ASN A 419 21.56 -7.42 14.68
C ASN A 419 22.82 -7.22 15.53
#